data_812caa12929baf5587418f680290d300
#
_entry.id   812caa12929baf5587418f680290d300
#
_cell.length_a   1.000
_cell.length_b   1.000
_cell.length_c   1.000
_cell.angle_alpha   90.00
_cell.angle_beta   90.00
_cell.angle_gamma   90.00
#
_symmetry.space_group_name_H-M   'P 1'
#
loop_
_entity.id
_entity.type
_entity.pdbx_description
1 polymer ?
#
loop_
_entity_poly.entity_id
_entity_poly.type
_entity_poly.pdbx_seq_one_letter_code
_entity_poly.pdbx_strand_id
1 'polypeptide(L)'
;MRRYSTGILKRGYAVFAAILFAAAICAPSAAGERALSVSLSGNARAPIGWIEFCSQHFEDCAAAPNNGRDVALTANAWKDLVRVNQWVNNNIKPMTDAEHWGAVEKWSYPDDGYGDCEDYVLLKRKMLMQAGWPRHTLLITVVREMSGDGHAVLTVKTDKGDFILDNQNEEILLWSQTSYRYVKRQSQSDPNVWVSLGDPRPALATATSR
;
A
#
# COMPACT_ATOMS: atom_id res chain seq x y z
N MET A 1 18.16 -51.96 91.69
CA MET A 1 18.17 -52.69 90.42
C MET A 1 17.46 -51.83 89.35
N ARG A 2 18.17 -51.07 88.47
CA ARG A 2 17.67 -50.19 87.46
C ARG A 2 17.76 -50.91 86.13
N ARG A 3 16.63 -51.08 85.43
CA ARG A 3 16.54 -51.59 84.02
C ARG A 3 16.67 -50.38 83.08
N TYR A 4 17.62 -50.44 82.20
CA TYR A 4 17.74 -49.50 81.09
C TYR A 4 16.92 -50.03 79.87
N SER A 5 15.99 -49.21 79.37
CA SER A 5 15.27 -49.47 78.18
C SER A 5 15.92 -48.71 77.03
N THR A 6 16.37 -49.47 76.04
CA THR A 6 16.93 -48.92 74.78
C THR A 6 15.88 -48.60 73.81
N GLY A 7 15.59 -47.31 73.54
CA GLY A 7 14.68 -46.85 72.53
C GLY A 7 15.36 -46.83 71.14
N ILE A 8 14.79 -47.52 70.21
CA ILE A 8 15.23 -47.55 68.79
C ILE A 8 14.61 -46.35 68.06
N LEU A 9 15.46 -45.45 67.62
CA LEU A 9 15.10 -44.31 66.83
C LEU A 9 14.91 -44.72 65.35
N LYS A 10 13.68 -44.76 64.86
CA LYS A 10 13.38 -44.98 63.44
C LYS A 10 13.59 -43.66 62.66
N ARG A 11 14.63 -43.61 61.84
CA ARG A 11 14.84 -42.52 60.87
C ARG A 11 13.88 -42.69 59.71
N GLY A 12 12.88 -41.79 59.64
CA GLY A 12 12.02 -41.64 58.45
C GLY A 12 12.72 -40.83 57.37
N TYR A 13 12.95 -41.43 56.22
CA TYR A 13 13.41 -40.70 55.02
C TYR A 13 12.20 -40.07 54.34
N ALA A 14 12.11 -38.73 54.35
CA ALA A 14 11.16 -38.01 53.58
C ALA A 14 11.69 -37.89 52.13
N VAL A 15 11.02 -38.56 51.21
CA VAL A 15 11.29 -38.42 49.76
C VAL A 15 10.55 -37.18 49.28
N PHE A 16 11.33 -36.10 49.01
CA PHE A 16 10.79 -34.93 48.33
C PHE A 16 10.72 -35.23 46.83
N ALA A 17 9.53 -35.45 46.31
CA ALA A 17 9.27 -35.50 44.89
C ALA A 17 9.26 -34.04 44.34
N ALA A 18 10.32 -33.66 43.65
CA ALA A 18 10.37 -32.40 42.93
C ALA A 18 9.51 -32.51 41.66
N ILE A 19 8.36 -31.85 41.65
CA ILE A 19 7.50 -31.71 40.47
C ILE A 19 8.12 -30.59 39.64
N LEU A 20 8.78 -30.96 38.54
CA LEU A 20 9.24 -30.03 37.51
C LEU A 20 8.01 -29.52 36.71
N PHE A 21 7.57 -28.31 37.02
CA PHE A 21 6.62 -27.58 36.21
C PHE A 21 7.31 -27.08 34.92
N ALA A 22 7.16 -27.78 33.81
CA ALA A 22 7.58 -27.29 32.50
C ALA A 22 6.63 -26.14 32.08
N ALA A 23 7.05 -24.89 32.32
CA ALA A 23 6.36 -23.73 31.76
C ALA A 23 6.55 -23.75 30.25
N ALA A 24 5.49 -24.12 29.53
CA ALA A 24 5.42 -23.94 28.08
C ALA A 24 5.45 -22.44 27.78
N ILE A 25 6.61 -21.93 27.37
CA ILE A 25 6.74 -20.57 26.84
C ILE A 25 6.03 -20.55 25.51
N CYS A 26 4.76 -20.08 25.49
CA CYS A 26 4.07 -19.71 24.26
C CYS A 26 4.82 -18.51 23.67
N ALA A 27 5.72 -18.75 22.71
CA ALA A 27 6.30 -17.67 21.91
C ALA A 27 5.13 -16.96 21.20
N PRO A 28 5.02 -15.63 21.29
CA PRO A 28 4.07 -14.90 20.48
C PRO A 28 4.37 -15.22 19.02
N SER A 29 3.38 -15.78 18.31
CA SER A 29 3.43 -15.92 16.87
C SER A 29 3.61 -14.52 16.32
N ALA A 30 4.76 -14.21 15.73
CA ALA A 30 4.98 -13.01 14.96
C ALA A 30 4.07 -13.10 13.72
N ALA A 31 2.79 -12.75 13.89
CA ALA A 31 1.95 -12.35 12.79
C ALA A 31 2.68 -11.18 12.15
N GLY A 32 3.31 -11.41 10.98
CA GLY A 32 4.15 -10.43 10.32
C GLY A 32 3.39 -9.12 10.23
N GLU A 33 3.93 -8.10 10.90
CA GLU A 33 3.39 -6.75 10.87
C GLU A 33 3.35 -6.34 9.40
N ARG A 34 2.14 -6.23 8.83
CA ARG A 34 1.96 -5.85 7.43
C ARG A 34 2.55 -4.46 7.28
N ALA A 35 3.56 -4.33 6.43
CA ALA A 35 4.19 -3.05 6.19
C ALA A 35 3.14 -2.01 5.79
N LEU A 36 3.06 -0.91 6.51
CA LEU A 36 2.10 0.17 6.25
C LEU A 36 2.39 0.89 4.94
N SER A 37 3.64 0.87 4.48
CA SER A 37 4.09 1.51 3.24
C SER A 37 4.92 0.57 2.39
N VAL A 38 4.83 0.73 1.06
CA VAL A 38 5.67 0.01 0.11
C VAL A 38 7.10 0.50 0.23
N SER A 39 8.06 -0.43 0.30
CA SER A 39 9.49 -0.10 0.34
C SER A 39 10.00 0.40 -1.02
N LEU A 40 10.95 1.33 -0.98
CA LEU A 40 11.61 1.86 -2.17
C LEU A 40 12.84 1.01 -2.47
N SER A 41 13.09 0.72 -3.77
CA SER A 41 14.22 -0.13 -4.19
C SER A 41 15.19 0.55 -5.16
N GLY A 42 14.98 1.82 -5.50
CA GLY A 42 15.87 2.61 -6.37
C GLY A 42 15.14 3.58 -7.26
N ASN A 43 15.86 4.14 -8.24
CA ASN A 43 15.28 5.05 -9.23
C ASN A 43 14.59 4.28 -10.35
N ALA A 44 13.56 4.88 -10.93
CA ALA A 44 12.83 4.38 -12.09
C ALA A 44 12.70 5.47 -13.16
N ARG A 45 12.43 5.06 -14.40
CA ARG A 45 12.06 6.00 -15.45
C ARG A 45 10.59 6.36 -15.33
N ALA A 46 10.27 7.64 -15.52
CA ALA A 46 8.88 8.08 -15.65
C ALA A 46 8.18 7.36 -16.82
N PRO A 47 6.87 7.08 -16.74
CA PRO A 47 6.06 6.70 -17.91
C PRO A 47 6.16 7.78 -18.98
N ILE A 48 6.13 7.38 -20.26
CA ILE A 48 6.15 8.35 -21.34
C ILE A 48 4.92 9.27 -21.31
N GLY A 49 3.74 8.69 -21.03
CA GLY A 49 2.50 9.46 -20.91
C GLY A 49 2.58 10.55 -19.84
N TRP A 50 3.26 10.31 -18.70
CA TRP A 50 3.50 11.36 -17.69
C TRP A 50 4.37 12.50 -18.25
N ILE A 51 5.42 12.17 -18.99
CA ILE A 51 6.31 13.19 -19.59
C ILE A 51 5.54 14.05 -20.60
N GLU A 52 4.73 13.42 -21.44
CA GLU A 52 3.90 14.10 -22.44
C GLU A 52 2.79 14.93 -21.79
N PHE A 53 2.10 14.40 -20.77
CA PHE A 53 1.13 15.14 -19.98
C PHE A 53 1.73 16.39 -19.37
N CYS A 54 2.91 16.30 -18.78
CA CYS A 54 3.60 17.45 -18.17
C CYS A 54 3.99 18.53 -19.16
N SER A 55 4.22 18.20 -20.42
CA SER A 55 4.49 19.20 -21.45
C SER A 55 3.29 20.13 -21.72
N GLN A 56 2.08 19.68 -21.42
CA GLN A 56 0.84 20.42 -21.59
C GLN A 56 0.27 20.95 -20.26
N HIS A 57 0.63 20.31 -19.14
CA HIS A 57 0.11 20.60 -17.79
C HIS A 57 1.25 20.81 -16.78
N PHE A 58 2.18 21.70 -17.10
CA PHE A 58 3.40 21.89 -16.32
C PHE A 58 3.14 22.24 -14.83
N GLU A 59 2.05 22.98 -14.55
CA GLU A 59 1.68 23.35 -13.19
C GLU A 59 1.29 22.12 -12.33
N ASP A 60 0.68 21.12 -12.95
CA ASP A 60 0.32 19.86 -12.28
C ASP A 60 1.54 18.99 -11.99
N CYS A 61 2.63 19.23 -12.72
CA CYS A 61 3.89 18.51 -12.61
C CYS A 61 4.98 19.29 -11.86
N ALA A 62 4.74 20.56 -11.52
CA ALA A 62 5.70 21.34 -10.77
C ALA A 62 5.94 20.76 -9.38
N ALA A 63 7.21 20.68 -8.97
CA ALA A 63 7.54 20.33 -7.60
C ALA A 63 6.94 21.36 -6.65
N ALA A 64 6.27 20.89 -5.60
CA ALA A 64 5.67 21.75 -4.58
C ALA A 64 6.50 21.66 -3.29
N PRO A 65 6.46 22.69 -2.44
CA PRO A 65 7.07 22.61 -1.12
C PRO A 65 6.57 21.36 -0.39
N ASN A 66 7.51 20.55 0.08
CA ASN A 66 7.23 19.30 0.79
C ASN A 66 7.69 19.43 2.23
N ASN A 67 6.77 19.34 3.19
CA ASN A 67 7.08 19.32 4.62
C ASN A 67 7.46 17.92 5.13
N GLY A 68 7.51 16.91 4.23
CA GLY A 68 7.90 15.54 4.53
C GLY A 68 6.90 14.74 5.36
N ARG A 69 5.71 15.29 5.64
CA ARG A 69 4.71 14.62 6.48
C ARG A 69 3.61 13.99 5.64
N ASP A 70 3.31 12.75 5.95
CA ASP A 70 2.11 12.08 5.44
C ASP A 70 0.86 12.70 6.08
N VAL A 71 -0.30 12.58 5.41
CA VAL A 71 -1.55 13.16 5.88
C VAL A 71 -2.06 12.38 7.11
N ALA A 72 -2.49 13.11 8.15
CA ALA A 72 -3.23 12.50 9.25
C ALA A 72 -4.61 12.02 8.75
N LEU A 73 -4.82 10.71 8.76
CA LEU A 73 -6.06 10.09 8.27
C LEU A 73 -7.18 10.23 9.31
N THR A 74 -7.76 11.42 9.36
CA THR A 74 -8.95 11.71 10.16
C THR A 74 -10.21 11.14 9.51
N ALA A 75 -11.34 11.12 10.25
CA ALA A 75 -12.63 10.74 9.68
C ALA A 75 -13.07 11.63 8.51
N ASN A 76 -12.72 12.92 8.52
CA ASN A 76 -13.03 13.83 7.41
C ASN A 76 -12.11 13.56 6.20
N ALA A 77 -10.82 13.35 6.44
CA ALA A 77 -9.89 12.95 5.38
C ALA A 77 -10.35 11.64 4.70
N TRP A 78 -10.77 10.65 5.48
CA TRP A 78 -11.33 9.42 4.93
C TRP A 78 -12.57 9.65 4.05
N LYS A 79 -13.50 10.51 4.50
CA LYS A 79 -14.69 10.89 3.72
C LYS A 79 -14.33 11.54 2.38
N ASP A 80 -13.29 12.38 2.36
CA ASP A 80 -12.81 12.98 1.11
C ASP A 80 -12.29 11.93 0.14
N LEU A 81 -11.49 10.96 0.61
CA LEU A 81 -11.01 9.87 -0.23
C LEU A 81 -12.17 9.07 -0.82
N VAL A 82 -13.13 8.66 0.02
CA VAL A 82 -14.30 7.89 -0.42
C VAL A 82 -15.12 8.69 -1.43
N ARG A 83 -15.42 9.95 -1.14
CA ARG A 83 -16.19 10.83 -2.03
C ARG A 83 -15.53 10.99 -3.40
N VAL A 84 -14.23 11.26 -3.43
CA VAL A 84 -13.51 11.44 -4.70
C VAL A 84 -13.42 10.14 -5.47
N ASN A 85 -13.06 9.02 -4.80
CA ASN A 85 -12.95 7.72 -5.46
C ASN A 85 -14.28 7.32 -6.10
N GLN A 86 -15.36 7.36 -5.35
CA GLN A 86 -16.69 7.00 -5.83
C GLN A 86 -17.19 7.95 -6.93
N TRP A 87 -16.98 9.27 -6.76
CA TRP A 87 -17.43 10.22 -7.76
C TRP A 87 -16.75 9.97 -9.11
N VAL A 88 -15.43 9.83 -9.13
CA VAL A 88 -14.69 9.60 -10.38
C VAL A 88 -15.07 8.27 -11.00
N ASN A 89 -15.12 7.20 -10.21
CA ASN A 89 -15.48 5.86 -10.72
C ASN A 89 -16.90 5.81 -11.32
N ASN A 90 -17.84 6.60 -10.79
CA ASN A 90 -19.23 6.60 -11.26
C ASN A 90 -19.50 7.56 -12.44
N ASN A 91 -18.64 8.57 -12.64
CA ASN A 91 -18.89 9.62 -13.63
C ASN A 91 -18.01 9.50 -14.89
N ILE A 92 -16.88 8.81 -14.79
CA ILE A 92 -16.03 8.54 -15.94
C ILE A 92 -16.34 7.13 -16.47
N LYS A 93 -16.43 7.01 -17.79
CA LYS A 93 -16.64 5.73 -18.48
C LYS A 93 -15.31 5.19 -18.98
N PRO A 94 -15.02 3.89 -18.77
CA PRO A 94 -13.77 3.32 -19.23
C PRO A 94 -13.71 3.30 -20.76
N MET A 95 -12.61 3.81 -21.29
CA MET A 95 -12.28 3.80 -22.71
C MET A 95 -10.76 3.81 -22.85
N THR A 96 -10.20 2.85 -23.55
CA THR A 96 -8.76 2.78 -23.77
C THR A 96 -8.29 3.90 -24.69
N ASP A 97 -7.04 4.31 -24.56
CA ASP A 97 -6.41 5.31 -25.44
C ASP A 97 -6.51 4.93 -26.92
N ALA A 98 -6.37 3.65 -27.23
CA ALA A 98 -6.50 3.16 -28.59
C ALA A 98 -7.90 3.40 -29.18
N GLU A 99 -8.96 3.21 -28.38
CA GLU A 99 -10.36 3.45 -28.77
C GLU A 99 -10.68 4.94 -28.80
N HIS A 100 -10.16 5.70 -27.86
CA HIS A 100 -10.48 7.10 -27.65
C HIS A 100 -9.70 8.02 -28.62
N TRP A 101 -8.40 7.79 -28.73
CA TRP A 101 -7.47 8.68 -29.43
C TRP A 101 -6.76 8.02 -30.62
N GLY A 102 -6.87 6.70 -30.80
CA GLY A 102 -6.04 5.94 -31.74
C GLY A 102 -4.55 5.93 -31.35
N ALA A 103 -4.24 6.17 -30.09
CA ALA A 103 -2.89 6.22 -29.53
C ALA A 103 -2.63 5.01 -28.62
N VAL A 104 -1.37 4.67 -28.39
CA VAL A 104 -1.00 3.55 -27.50
C VAL A 104 -1.06 3.99 -26.03
N GLU A 105 -0.74 5.24 -25.77
CA GLU A 105 -0.62 5.80 -24.40
C GLU A 105 -0.79 7.31 -24.49
N LYS A 106 -1.81 7.88 -23.86
CA LYS A 106 -2.05 9.33 -23.86
C LYS A 106 -2.73 9.76 -22.56
N TRP A 107 -1.94 10.09 -21.58
CA TRP A 107 -2.43 10.62 -20.31
C TRP A 107 -3.13 11.96 -20.50
N SER A 108 -4.37 12.05 -20.08
CA SER A 108 -5.19 13.25 -20.19
C SER A 108 -6.18 13.39 -19.03
N TYR A 109 -6.74 14.59 -18.85
CA TYR A 109 -7.93 14.70 -18.03
C TYR A 109 -9.14 14.20 -18.81
N PRO A 110 -10.00 13.37 -18.22
CA PRO A 110 -11.20 12.85 -18.87
C PRO A 110 -12.33 13.88 -18.91
N ASP A 111 -12.07 15.03 -19.54
CA ASP A 111 -12.98 16.18 -19.57
C ASP A 111 -14.26 15.91 -20.38
N ASP A 112 -14.24 14.94 -21.29
CA ASP A 112 -15.39 14.47 -22.06
C ASP A 112 -16.14 13.30 -21.42
N GLY A 113 -15.69 12.84 -20.26
CA GLY A 113 -16.29 11.76 -19.47
C GLY A 113 -15.81 10.36 -19.83
N TYR A 114 -14.74 10.22 -20.62
CA TYR A 114 -14.12 8.94 -20.97
C TYR A 114 -12.63 8.95 -20.62
N GLY A 115 -12.08 7.78 -20.29
CA GLY A 115 -10.66 7.61 -20.01
C GLY A 115 -10.30 6.21 -19.53
N ASP A 116 -9.03 5.93 -19.43
CA ASP A 116 -8.52 4.69 -18.84
C ASP A 116 -7.86 4.90 -17.48
N CYS A 117 -7.06 3.94 -17.01
CA CYS A 117 -6.65 3.90 -15.62
C CYS A 117 -5.89 5.15 -15.15
N GLU A 118 -4.99 5.70 -15.97
CA GLU A 118 -4.20 6.89 -15.62
C GLU A 118 -5.04 8.16 -15.62
N ASP A 119 -6.01 8.28 -16.50
CA ASP A 119 -6.93 9.42 -16.56
C ASP A 119 -7.78 9.52 -15.29
N TYR A 120 -8.28 8.37 -14.80
CA TYR A 120 -8.94 8.29 -13.50
C TYR A 120 -8.01 8.73 -12.35
N VAL A 121 -6.76 8.29 -12.40
CA VAL A 121 -5.77 8.66 -11.37
C VAL A 121 -5.48 10.15 -11.40
N LEU A 122 -5.28 10.75 -12.58
CA LEU A 122 -5.06 12.17 -12.77
C LEU A 122 -6.23 13.00 -12.22
N LEU A 123 -7.47 12.61 -12.54
CA LEU A 123 -8.66 13.31 -12.07
C LEU A 123 -8.84 13.19 -10.55
N LYS A 124 -8.70 11.99 -9.97
CA LYS A 124 -8.74 11.80 -8.51
C LYS A 124 -7.72 12.65 -7.79
N ARG A 125 -6.48 12.66 -8.30
CA ARG A 125 -5.38 13.47 -7.76
C ARG A 125 -5.72 14.96 -7.82
N LYS A 126 -6.21 15.47 -8.96
CA LYS A 126 -6.63 16.87 -9.13
C LYS A 126 -7.72 17.26 -8.15
N MET A 127 -8.77 16.45 -8.01
CA MET A 127 -9.87 16.71 -7.08
C MET A 127 -9.43 16.72 -5.62
N LEU A 128 -8.54 15.82 -5.21
CA LEU A 128 -7.98 15.81 -3.87
C LEU A 128 -7.10 17.03 -3.61
N MET A 129 -6.26 17.43 -4.58
CA MET A 129 -5.47 18.68 -4.45
C MET A 129 -6.39 19.91 -4.32
N GLN A 130 -7.48 19.97 -5.06
CA GLN A 130 -8.50 21.04 -4.94
C GLN A 130 -9.20 21.02 -3.57
N ALA A 131 -9.33 19.86 -2.96
CA ALA A 131 -9.83 19.70 -1.59
C ALA A 131 -8.77 20.02 -0.50
N GLY A 132 -7.57 20.47 -0.89
CA GLY A 132 -6.51 20.88 0.02
C GLY A 132 -5.53 19.75 0.41
N TRP A 133 -5.58 18.61 -0.23
CA TRP A 133 -4.60 17.53 0.01
C TRP A 133 -3.22 17.91 -0.53
N PRO A 134 -2.16 17.67 0.24
CA PRO A 134 -0.81 17.97 -0.20
C PRO A 134 -0.41 17.10 -1.38
N ARG A 135 0.10 17.70 -2.46
CA ARG A 135 0.54 17.00 -3.68
C ARG A 135 1.48 15.83 -3.40
N HIS A 136 2.44 16.02 -2.50
CA HIS A 136 3.45 15.04 -2.17
C HIS A 136 2.91 13.77 -1.48
N THR A 137 1.64 13.76 -1.10
CA THR A 137 0.97 12.59 -0.53
C THR A 137 0.07 11.86 -1.54
N LEU A 138 -0.04 12.38 -2.75
CA LEU A 138 -0.89 11.87 -3.83
C LEU A 138 -0.01 11.41 -5.00
N LEU A 139 0.39 10.13 -4.98
CA LEU A 139 1.43 9.61 -5.85
C LEU A 139 0.85 8.68 -6.92
N ILE A 140 1.02 9.05 -8.19
CA ILE A 140 0.68 8.15 -9.30
C ILE A 140 1.60 6.93 -9.21
N THR A 141 1.01 5.75 -9.25
CA THR A 141 1.68 4.48 -9.01
C THR A 141 1.35 3.51 -10.14
N VAL A 142 2.38 2.94 -10.74
CA VAL A 142 2.26 1.88 -11.74
C VAL A 142 2.38 0.54 -11.03
N VAL A 143 1.40 -0.30 -11.30
CA VAL A 143 1.32 -1.67 -10.78
C VAL A 143 1.18 -2.67 -11.92
N ARG A 144 1.26 -3.96 -11.62
CA ARG A 144 0.84 -5.05 -12.50
C ARG A 144 -0.29 -5.81 -11.86
N GLU A 145 -1.28 -6.11 -12.66
CA GLU A 145 -2.38 -7.00 -12.30
C GLU A 145 -1.92 -8.46 -12.23
N MET A 146 -2.80 -9.34 -11.74
CA MET A 146 -2.54 -10.78 -11.72
C MET A 146 -2.41 -11.39 -13.12
N SER A 147 -3.08 -10.80 -14.12
CA SER A 147 -2.92 -11.14 -15.55
C SER A 147 -1.52 -10.83 -16.10
N GLY A 148 -0.79 -9.92 -15.42
CA GLY A 148 0.50 -9.38 -15.87
C GLY A 148 0.38 -8.04 -16.60
N ASP A 149 -0.83 -7.56 -16.83
CA ASP A 149 -1.08 -6.28 -17.51
C ASP A 149 -0.66 -5.09 -16.63
N GLY A 150 -0.25 -4.02 -17.28
CA GLY A 150 0.04 -2.74 -16.63
C GLY A 150 -1.24 -2.07 -16.15
N HIS A 151 -1.16 -1.40 -14.98
CA HIS A 151 -2.28 -0.64 -14.45
C HIS A 151 -1.77 0.56 -13.65
N ALA A 152 -2.56 1.64 -13.59
CA ALA A 152 -2.25 2.82 -12.81
C ALA A 152 -3.26 3.00 -11.66
N VAL A 153 -2.72 3.32 -10.47
CA VAL A 153 -3.53 3.60 -9.28
C VAL A 153 -3.01 4.85 -8.57
N LEU A 154 -3.84 5.50 -7.77
CA LEU A 154 -3.41 6.60 -6.91
C LEU A 154 -3.04 6.06 -5.54
N THR A 155 -1.77 6.17 -5.17
CA THR A 155 -1.32 5.94 -3.79
C THR A 155 -1.47 7.21 -2.97
N VAL A 156 -2.18 7.11 -1.85
CA VAL A 156 -2.35 8.19 -0.87
C VAL A 156 -1.53 7.88 0.37
N LYS A 157 -0.56 8.74 0.67
CA LYS A 157 0.34 8.63 1.83
C LYS A 157 -0.32 9.17 3.08
N THR A 158 -0.52 8.32 4.09
CA THR A 158 -1.13 8.71 5.37
C THR A 158 -0.36 8.16 6.56
N ASP A 159 -0.62 8.71 7.75
CA ASP A 159 -0.09 8.21 9.03
C ASP A 159 -0.59 6.80 9.40
N LYS A 160 -1.57 6.26 8.65
CA LYS A 160 -2.11 4.90 8.79
C LYS A 160 -1.64 3.95 7.70
N GLY A 161 -0.80 4.44 6.77
CA GLY A 161 -0.24 3.65 5.66
C GLY A 161 -0.57 4.20 4.30
N ASP A 162 -0.15 3.46 3.28
CA ASP A 162 -0.36 3.78 1.87
C ASP A 162 -1.72 3.22 1.44
N PHE A 163 -2.71 4.08 1.22
CA PHE A 163 -4.02 3.70 0.69
C PHE A 163 -4.10 3.85 -0.81
N ILE A 164 -4.86 2.98 -1.45
CA ILE A 164 -4.98 2.90 -2.90
C ILE A 164 -6.39 3.29 -3.33
N LEU A 165 -6.49 4.28 -4.22
CA LEU A 165 -7.70 4.63 -4.95
C LEU A 165 -7.57 4.10 -6.37
N ASP A 166 -8.57 3.33 -6.78
CA ASP A 166 -8.55 2.52 -7.99
C ASP A 166 -9.87 2.67 -8.77
N ASN A 167 -9.82 2.62 -10.11
CA ASN A 167 -11.04 2.63 -10.93
C ASN A 167 -11.63 1.22 -11.10
N GLN A 168 -10.85 0.18 -10.87
CA GLN A 168 -11.31 -1.21 -10.94
C GLN A 168 -11.86 -1.72 -9.60
N ASN A 169 -11.61 -1.00 -8.50
CA ASN A 169 -12.09 -1.37 -7.17
C ASN A 169 -12.70 -0.15 -6.46
N GLU A 170 -13.96 -0.27 -6.05
CA GLU A 170 -14.63 0.79 -5.29
C GLU A 170 -14.08 0.95 -3.87
N GLU A 171 -13.56 -0.15 -3.29
CA GLU A 171 -13.00 -0.13 -1.94
C GLU A 171 -11.61 0.49 -1.94
N ILE A 172 -11.40 1.40 -0.99
CA ILE A 172 -10.08 1.98 -0.72
C ILE A 172 -9.33 1.04 0.22
N LEU A 173 -8.30 0.39 -0.30
CA LEU A 173 -7.55 -0.63 0.41
C LEU A 173 -6.15 -0.13 0.77
N LEU A 174 -5.55 -0.69 1.82
CA LEU A 174 -4.10 -0.59 2.01
C LEU A 174 -3.39 -1.28 0.84
N TRP A 175 -2.26 -0.75 0.43
CA TRP A 175 -1.45 -1.34 -0.65
C TRP A 175 -1.23 -2.85 -0.47
N SER A 176 -1.00 -3.30 0.77
CA SER A 176 -0.74 -4.70 1.10
C SER A 176 -1.99 -5.60 1.05
N GLN A 177 -3.17 -5.03 0.91
CA GLN A 177 -4.45 -5.73 0.78
C GLN A 177 -4.89 -5.87 -0.68
N THR A 178 -4.26 -5.14 -1.60
CA THR A 178 -4.51 -5.28 -3.03
C THR A 178 -3.84 -6.52 -3.60
N SER A 179 -4.34 -7.02 -4.73
CA SER A 179 -3.74 -8.13 -5.48
C SER A 179 -2.61 -7.71 -6.41
N TYR A 180 -2.32 -6.41 -6.50
CA TYR A 180 -1.35 -5.85 -7.42
C TYR A 180 0.09 -6.13 -7.02
N ARG A 181 0.97 -6.24 -8.02
CA ARG A 181 2.41 -6.15 -7.85
C ARG A 181 2.86 -4.71 -8.13
N TYR A 182 3.45 -4.07 -7.13
CA TYR A 182 3.89 -2.69 -7.21
C TYR A 182 5.21 -2.59 -7.99
N VAL A 183 5.27 -1.70 -8.99
CA VAL A 183 6.43 -1.57 -9.90
C VAL A 183 7.19 -0.29 -9.63
N LYS A 184 6.54 0.86 -9.78
CA LYS A 184 7.14 2.18 -9.60
C LYS A 184 6.08 3.20 -9.22
N ARG A 185 6.50 4.29 -8.59
CA ARG A 185 5.62 5.43 -8.32
C ARG A 185 6.40 6.75 -8.36
N GLN A 186 5.67 7.85 -8.34
CA GLN A 186 6.23 9.17 -8.13
C GLN A 186 6.94 9.26 -6.76
N SER A 187 8.01 10.06 -6.71
CA SER A 187 8.64 10.46 -5.45
C SER A 187 7.76 11.48 -4.71
N GLN A 188 7.78 11.45 -3.38
CA GLN A 188 7.13 12.48 -2.57
C GLN A 188 7.81 13.85 -2.70
N SER A 189 9.11 13.91 -3.02
CA SER A 189 9.85 15.15 -3.13
C SER A 189 9.63 15.89 -4.44
N ASP A 190 9.45 15.14 -5.54
CA ASP A 190 9.28 15.70 -6.88
C ASP A 190 8.44 14.72 -7.73
N PRO A 191 7.31 15.14 -8.31
CA PRO A 191 6.44 14.30 -9.13
C PRO A 191 7.11 13.83 -10.44
N ASN A 192 8.18 14.48 -10.87
CA ASN A 192 8.93 14.08 -12.08
C ASN A 192 10.01 13.02 -11.78
N VAL A 193 10.34 12.84 -10.50
CA VAL A 193 11.24 11.77 -10.06
C VAL A 193 10.40 10.53 -9.74
N TRP A 194 10.76 9.41 -10.36
CA TRP A 194 10.10 8.14 -10.16
C TRP A 194 11.03 7.16 -9.45
N VAL A 195 10.45 6.35 -8.58
CA VAL A 195 11.16 5.37 -7.77
C VAL A 195 10.61 3.97 -8.01
N SER A 196 11.50 2.99 -8.06
CA SER A 196 11.14 1.58 -8.10
C SER A 196 10.61 1.14 -6.74
N LEU A 197 9.66 0.23 -6.74
CA LEU A 197 9.05 -0.31 -5.53
C LEU A 197 9.55 -1.74 -5.29
N GLY A 198 10.05 -1.99 -4.09
CA GLY A 198 10.46 -3.31 -3.63
C GLY A 198 9.27 -4.05 -3.02
N ASP A 199 8.44 -4.64 -3.87
CA ASP A 199 7.33 -5.48 -3.40
C ASP A 199 7.88 -6.85 -2.94
N PRO A 200 7.87 -7.16 -1.64
CA PRO A 200 8.42 -8.41 -1.11
C PRO A 200 7.53 -9.62 -1.39
N ARG A 201 6.32 -9.41 -1.93
CA ARG A 201 5.41 -10.51 -2.24
C ARG A 201 5.99 -11.36 -3.38
N PRO A 202 5.84 -12.69 -3.34
CA PRO A 202 6.32 -13.56 -4.41
C PRO A 202 5.78 -13.10 -5.76
N ALA A 203 6.60 -13.20 -6.81
CA ALA A 203 6.10 -13.06 -8.17
C ALA A 203 4.97 -14.08 -8.36
N LEU A 204 3.81 -13.63 -8.86
CA LEU A 204 2.74 -14.54 -9.22
C LEU A 204 3.33 -15.57 -10.22
N ALA A 205 3.24 -16.85 -9.87
CA ALA A 205 3.68 -17.90 -10.77
C ALA A 205 2.80 -17.80 -12.03
N THR A 206 3.39 -17.35 -13.14
CA THR A 206 2.77 -17.50 -14.45
C THR A 206 2.63 -18.99 -14.68
N ALA A 207 1.42 -19.52 -14.62
CA ALA A 207 1.15 -20.88 -15.03
C ALA A 207 1.50 -20.97 -16.52
N THR A 208 2.68 -21.53 -16.81
CA THR A 208 3.05 -21.88 -18.17
C THR A 208 2.13 -23.04 -18.57
N SER A 209 1.02 -22.74 -19.25
CA SER A 209 0.23 -23.76 -19.93
C SER A 209 1.12 -24.38 -21.00
N ARG A 210 1.49 -25.65 -20.79
CA ARG A 210 2.05 -26.51 -21.83
C ARG A 210 0.93 -27.03 -22.72
#